data_bda36a4878a4ce9ac9f8b310e78b9aa6
#
_entry.id   bda36a4878a4ce9ac9f8b310e78b9aa6
#
_cell.length_a   1.000
_cell.length_b   1.000
_cell.length_c   1.000
_cell.angle_alpha   90.00
_cell.angle_beta   90.00
_cell.angle_gamma   90.00
#
_symmetry.space_group_name_H-M   'P 1'
#
loop_
_entity.id
_entity.type
_entity.pdbx_description
1 polymer ?
#
loop_
_entity_poly.entity_id
_entity_poly.type
_entity_poly.pdbx_seq_one_letter_code
_entity_poly.pdbx_strand_id
1 'polypeptide(L)'
;MTFKNLGLNPSILRALDKSGFDKPTQIQQQGIPVFMDDKNLFGKSSTGTGKTASFALPILHKIDIKNKHAQAIILAPTRELALQILDQIRKFSSMMENISIAPLIGGARMNDQIKKLKNSQIIVGTPGRINDHINRKTLKLDQIKTIILDEADEMLKLGFKNDIDAVFRGVQNKVQIGLYSATTSPKVLEIAKKYMIDYELIEIENQIEVNQNIDNTYIITKGYTKEDVMVKLIEKHQMKRFIVFTNTRANTSKIAKVLQHAGIKNEVINGDKKQSQRTRVIREFKEGKFKALIATDVVARGIHIDDIDYVINFEVPVDDEYFVHRIGRTGRNNATGSTITFVNSQKLLKQLEYIVKNFNLEISEELIDDLGLVKSKEKEPVERNERFRPRRSFEGNTRSSSRGDRNGNSRSGSRNDRSRSSSFEGRRSFDGNAKSGSRNDRNRNSNSEGRRSFGENSSFEGRRNFEGKPSGEGRRNFEGKPSGEGRRNFEGKSSFGSSSRSNS
;
A
#
# COMPACT_ATOMS: atom_id res chain seq x y z
N MET A 1 -12.43 30.25 -8.42
CA MET A 1 -13.53 29.30 -8.24
C MET A 1 -13.47 28.77 -6.82
N THR A 2 -14.60 28.57 -6.14
CA THR A 2 -14.68 27.99 -4.79
C THR A 2 -15.48 26.70 -4.84
N PHE A 3 -15.41 25.86 -3.79
CA PHE A 3 -16.21 24.62 -3.72
C PHE A 3 -17.73 24.88 -3.78
N LYS A 4 -18.18 26.04 -3.37
CA LYS A 4 -19.61 26.47 -3.47
C LYS A 4 -20.10 26.51 -4.92
N ASN A 5 -19.21 26.85 -5.86
CA ASN A 5 -19.53 26.92 -7.29
C ASN A 5 -19.64 25.54 -7.96
N LEU A 6 -19.30 24.45 -7.25
CA LEU A 6 -19.30 23.09 -7.78
C LEU A 6 -20.61 22.33 -7.52
N GLY A 7 -21.63 22.97 -6.95
CA GLY A 7 -22.95 22.36 -6.74
C GLY A 7 -23.02 21.26 -5.69
N LEU A 8 -22.05 21.18 -4.78
CA LEU A 8 -21.98 20.17 -3.74
C LEU A 8 -23.03 20.38 -2.63
N ASN A 9 -23.45 19.31 -1.97
CA ASN A 9 -24.40 19.34 -0.85
C ASN A 9 -23.91 20.27 0.28
N PRO A 10 -24.81 21.04 0.95
CA PRO A 10 -24.43 21.94 2.04
C PRO A 10 -23.67 21.28 3.19
N SER A 11 -23.98 20.01 3.51
CA SER A 11 -23.25 19.26 4.54
C SER A 11 -21.80 18.96 4.15
N ILE A 12 -21.54 18.71 2.87
CA ILE A 12 -20.17 18.51 2.34
C ILE A 12 -19.42 19.85 2.41
N LEU A 13 -20.04 20.95 1.98
CA LEU A 13 -19.43 22.29 2.03
C LEU A 13 -19.03 22.67 3.47
N ARG A 14 -19.91 22.44 4.46
CA ARG A 14 -19.58 22.67 5.87
C ARG A 14 -18.42 21.78 6.37
N ALA A 15 -18.34 20.53 5.90
CA ALA A 15 -17.23 19.64 6.25
C ALA A 15 -15.90 20.11 5.66
N LEU A 16 -15.91 20.64 4.43
CA LEU A 16 -14.75 21.23 3.77
C LEU A 16 -14.27 22.48 4.51
N ASP A 17 -15.17 23.43 4.81
CA ASP A 17 -14.87 24.65 5.55
C ASP A 17 -14.22 24.30 6.92
N LYS A 18 -14.83 23.37 7.67
CA LYS A 18 -14.29 22.90 8.96
C LYS A 18 -12.89 22.26 8.84
N SER A 19 -12.59 21.68 7.69
CA SER A 19 -11.32 20.98 7.42
C SER A 19 -10.26 21.86 6.77
N GLY A 20 -10.53 23.16 6.56
CA GLY A 20 -9.61 24.14 5.97
C GLY A 20 -9.43 23.98 4.45
N PHE A 21 -10.44 23.47 3.75
CA PHE A 21 -10.43 23.39 2.30
C PHE A 21 -11.10 24.64 1.70
N ASP A 22 -10.30 25.66 1.35
CA ASP A 22 -10.82 26.95 0.88
C ASP A 22 -11.08 26.97 -0.63
N LYS A 23 -10.11 26.49 -1.41
CA LYS A 23 -10.14 26.52 -2.87
C LYS A 23 -9.92 25.14 -3.47
N PRO A 24 -10.71 24.74 -4.48
CA PRO A 24 -10.47 23.48 -5.18
C PRO A 24 -9.19 23.57 -6.02
N THR A 25 -8.43 22.47 -6.03
CA THR A 25 -7.28 22.29 -6.91
C THR A 25 -7.73 22.10 -8.36
N GLN A 26 -6.81 22.17 -9.32
CA GLN A 26 -7.12 22.08 -10.74
C GLN A 26 -7.86 20.77 -11.11
N ILE A 27 -7.38 19.61 -10.60
CA ILE A 27 -8.05 18.31 -10.82
C ILE A 27 -9.46 18.27 -10.19
N GLN A 28 -9.68 18.98 -9.09
CA GLN A 28 -11.01 19.10 -8.46
C GLN A 28 -11.94 20.01 -9.24
N GLN A 29 -11.43 21.15 -9.72
CA GLN A 29 -12.22 22.10 -10.51
C GLN A 29 -12.75 21.49 -11.80
N GLN A 30 -11.94 20.67 -12.46
CA GLN A 30 -12.29 20.00 -13.72
C GLN A 30 -13.02 18.68 -13.49
N GLY A 31 -12.58 17.87 -12.54
CA GLY A 31 -13.08 16.50 -12.35
C GLY A 31 -14.41 16.41 -11.60
N ILE A 32 -14.67 17.30 -10.63
CA ILE A 32 -15.94 17.27 -9.89
C ILE A 32 -17.14 17.47 -10.83
N PRO A 33 -17.17 18.48 -11.73
CA PRO A 33 -18.28 18.64 -12.67
C PRO A 33 -18.52 17.42 -13.56
N VAL A 34 -17.45 16.81 -14.10
CA VAL A 34 -17.55 15.59 -14.93
C VAL A 34 -18.24 14.45 -14.17
N PHE A 35 -17.84 14.25 -12.90
CA PHE A 35 -18.49 13.27 -12.05
C PHE A 35 -19.95 13.63 -11.71
N MET A 36 -20.24 14.91 -11.53
CA MET A 36 -21.61 15.38 -11.27
C MET A 36 -22.54 15.13 -12.45
N ASP A 37 -22.02 15.18 -13.68
CA ASP A 37 -22.74 14.92 -14.94
C ASP A 37 -22.82 13.43 -15.31
N ASP A 38 -22.50 12.51 -14.38
CA ASP A 38 -22.51 11.04 -14.59
C ASP A 38 -21.59 10.51 -15.70
N LYS A 39 -20.59 11.31 -16.10
CA LYS A 39 -19.59 10.91 -17.08
C LYS A 39 -18.45 10.14 -16.44
N ASN A 40 -17.80 9.28 -17.24
CA ASN A 40 -16.55 8.64 -16.82
C ASN A 40 -15.40 9.64 -16.89
N LEU A 41 -14.43 9.48 -16.00
CA LEU A 41 -13.27 10.36 -15.89
C LEU A 41 -11.97 9.57 -15.91
N PHE A 42 -11.06 9.93 -16.80
CA PHE A 42 -9.67 9.54 -16.70
C PHE A 42 -8.85 10.76 -16.24
N GLY A 43 -8.44 10.74 -14.97
CA GLY A 43 -7.61 11.78 -14.37
C GLY A 43 -6.13 11.42 -14.38
N LYS A 44 -5.34 12.05 -15.25
CA LYS A 44 -3.88 11.93 -15.24
C LYS A 44 -3.30 13.03 -14.37
N SER A 45 -2.77 12.67 -13.22
CA SER A 45 -2.07 13.62 -12.35
C SER A 45 -1.20 12.90 -11.33
N SER A 46 -0.14 13.55 -10.85
CA SER A 46 0.75 13.03 -9.81
C SER A 46 0.07 12.90 -8.44
N THR A 47 0.77 12.32 -7.46
CA THR A 47 0.29 12.25 -6.07
C THR A 47 0.31 13.65 -5.43
N GLY A 48 -0.65 13.93 -4.54
CA GLY A 48 -0.70 15.20 -3.82
C GLY A 48 -1.52 16.32 -4.50
N THR A 49 -2.01 16.11 -5.72
CA THR A 49 -2.80 17.10 -6.48
C THR A 49 -4.26 17.27 -6.02
N GLY A 50 -4.70 16.45 -5.05
CA GLY A 50 -6.07 16.49 -4.54
C GLY A 50 -7.03 15.52 -5.23
N LYS A 51 -6.55 14.50 -5.95
CA LYS A 51 -7.36 13.45 -6.62
C LYS A 51 -8.46 12.87 -5.73
N THR A 52 -8.14 12.57 -4.48
CA THR A 52 -9.12 11.96 -3.55
C THR A 52 -10.39 12.79 -3.43
N ALA A 53 -10.29 14.11 -3.29
CA ALA A 53 -11.47 14.97 -3.20
C ALA A 53 -12.21 15.06 -4.54
N SER A 54 -11.52 14.97 -5.69
CA SER A 54 -12.16 15.06 -7.00
C SER A 54 -13.16 13.93 -7.27
N PHE A 55 -12.95 12.72 -6.69
CA PHE A 55 -13.92 11.63 -6.78
C PHE A 55 -14.78 11.46 -5.51
N ALA A 56 -14.23 11.70 -4.33
CA ALA A 56 -14.93 11.46 -3.08
C ALA A 56 -16.10 12.43 -2.86
N LEU A 57 -15.95 13.70 -3.21
CA LEU A 57 -16.99 14.71 -3.03
C LEU A 57 -18.22 14.44 -3.91
N PRO A 58 -18.10 14.13 -5.22
CA PRO A 58 -19.24 13.74 -6.04
C PRO A 58 -19.89 12.44 -5.58
N ILE A 59 -19.10 11.43 -5.17
CA ILE A 59 -19.64 10.18 -4.60
C ILE A 59 -20.51 10.50 -3.38
N LEU A 60 -20.00 11.29 -2.43
CA LEU A 60 -20.74 11.69 -1.23
C LEU A 60 -21.99 12.50 -1.56
N HIS A 61 -21.94 13.35 -2.61
CA HIS A 61 -23.09 14.10 -3.07
C HIS A 61 -24.22 13.21 -3.58
N LYS A 62 -23.87 12.16 -4.34
CA LYS A 62 -24.83 11.27 -5.03
C LYS A 62 -25.28 10.09 -4.19
N ILE A 63 -24.65 9.81 -3.05
CA ILE A 63 -24.94 8.64 -2.22
C ILE A 63 -26.37 8.73 -1.66
N ASP A 64 -27.15 7.65 -1.81
CA ASP A 64 -28.42 7.49 -1.13
C ASP A 64 -28.17 6.94 0.28
N ILE A 65 -28.30 7.80 1.29
CA ILE A 65 -28.08 7.46 2.70
C ILE A 65 -29.13 6.50 3.28
N LYS A 66 -30.31 6.40 2.64
CA LYS A 66 -31.36 5.47 3.05
C LYS A 66 -31.07 4.07 2.60
N ASN A 67 -30.39 3.92 1.46
CA ASN A 67 -29.94 2.62 0.96
C ASN A 67 -28.67 2.15 1.70
N LYS A 68 -28.77 1.05 2.46
CA LYS A 68 -27.65 0.52 3.26
C LYS A 68 -26.71 -0.40 2.49
N HIS A 69 -26.95 -0.62 1.21
CA HIS A 69 -26.08 -1.43 0.34
C HIS A 69 -24.92 -0.61 -0.20
N ALA A 70 -23.87 -1.30 -0.61
CA ALA A 70 -22.70 -0.67 -1.25
C ALA A 70 -23.10 -0.04 -2.58
N GLN A 71 -22.78 1.25 -2.76
CA GLN A 71 -23.11 2.05 -3.94
C GLN A 71 -21.83 2.50 -4.66
N ALA A 72 -20.70 2.59 -3.96
CA ALA A 72 -19.41 2.94 -4.54
C ALA A 72 -18.31 2.01 -4.08
N ILE A 73 -17.41 1.65 -5.00
CA ILE A 73 -16.18 0.91 -4.73
C ILE A 73 -14.99 1.77 -5.13
N ILE A 74 -14.03 1.91 -4.23
CA ILE A 74 -12.77 2.59 -4.48
C ILE A 74 -11.64 1.59 -4.29
N LEU A 75 -10.91 1.33 -5.37
CA LEU A 75 -9.77 0.44 -5.43
C LEU A 75 -8.47 1.24 -5.25
N ALA A 76 -7.60 0.77 -4.39
CA ALA A 76 -6.29 1.35 -4.14
C ALA A 76 -5.21 0.25 -4.12
N PRO A 77 -3.98 0.52 -4.62
CA PRO A 77 -2.92 -0.48 -4.73
C PRO A 77 -2.43 -1.00 -3.37
N THR A 78 -2.46 -0.15 -2.35
CA THR A 78 -1.92 -0.49 -1.03
C THR A 78 -2.97 -0.32 0.06
N ARG A 79 -2.76 -1.04 1.18
CA ARG A 79 -3.64 -0.94 2.36
C ARG A 79 -3.58 0.44 2.99
N GLU A 80 -2.43 1.06 2.92
CA GLU A 80 -2.16 2.37 3.47
C GLU A 80 -2.91 3.45 2.71
N LEU A 81 -2.85 3.43 1.37
CA LEU A 81 -3.61 4.35 0.53
C LEU A 81 -5.12 4.15 0.72
N ALA A 82 -5.59 2.90 0.78
CA ALA A 82 -7.00 2.63 1.07
C ALA A 82 -7.46 3.22 2.41
N LEU A 83 -6.63 3.13 3.45
CA LEU A 83 -6.94 3.73 4.75
C LEU A 83 -6.90 5.26 4.72
N GLN A 84 -5.99 5.86 3.95
CA GLN A 84 -5.95 7.31 3.77
C GLN A 84 -7.18 7.85 3.04
N ILE A 85 -7.56 7.19 1.95
CA ILE A 85 -8.79 7.51 1.22
C ILE A 85 -9.99 7.41 2.17
N LEU A 86 -10.06 6.33 2.96
CA LEU A 86 -11.09 6.16 3.98
C LEU A 86 -11.15 7.36 4.95
N ASP A 87 -10.00 7.78 5.49
CA ASP A 87 -9.93 8.86 6.46
C ASP A 87 -10.28 10.22 5.82
N GLN A 88 -9.89 10.43 4.57
CA GLN A 88 -10.29 11.60 3.78
C GLN A 88 -11.81 11.65 3.56
N ILE A 89 -12.41 10.53 3.12
CA ILE A 89 -13.86 10.46 2.91
C ILE A 89 -14.61 10.70 4.23
N ARG A 90 -14.11 10.18 5.34
CA ARG A 90 -14.68 10.46 6.68
C ARG A 90 -14.64 11.92 7.06
N LYS A 91 -13.53 12.62 6.74
CA LYS A 91 -13.44 14.07 6.95
C LYS A 91 -14.49 14.81 6.12
N PHE A 92 -14.60 14.49 4.83
CA PHE A 92 -15.56 15.10 3.92
C PHE A 92 -17.03 14.81 4.28
N SER A 93 -17.29 13.64 4.88
CA SER A 93 -18.63 13.24 5.32
C SER A 93 -18.94 13.56 6.79
N SER A 94 -18.04 14.27 7.51
CA SER A 94 -18.17 14.51 8.95
C SER A 94 -19.42 15.29 9.39
N MET A 95 -20.06 16.00 8.44
CA MET A 95 -21.31 16.73 8.64
C MET A 95 -22.52 16.06 7.94
N MET A 96 -22.35 14.81 7.47
CA MET A 96 -23.40 13.98 6.89
C MET A 96 -23.83 12.94 7.90
N GLU A 97 -25.13 12.73 8.04
CA GLU A 97 -25.66 11.68 8.91
C GLU A 97 -25.73 10.34 8.18
N ASN A 98 -25.63 9.24 8.94
CA ASN A 98 -25.86 7.87 8.45
C ASN A 98 -24.98 7.40 7.29
N ILE A 99 -23.83 8.01 7.04
CA ILE A 99 -22.84 7.52 6.10
C ILE A 99 -21.96 6.46 6.77
N SER A 100 -21.86 5.30 6.15
CA SER A 100 -20.97 4.22 6.58
C SER A 100 -20.01 3.81 5.47
N ILE A 101 -18.73 3.66 5.81
CA ILE A 101 -17.65 3.34 4.89
C ILE A 101 -16.90 2.11 5.41
N ALA A 102 -16.81 1.05 4.60
CA ALA A 102 -16.11 -0.17 4.97
C ALA A 102 -14.73 -0.25 4.31
N PRO A 103 -13.64 -0.35 5.09
CA PRO A 103 -12.34 -0.70 4.55
C PRO A 103 -12.24 -2.21 4.31
N LEU A 104 -11.90 -2.62 3.08
CA LEU A 104 -11.63 -4.01 2.71
C LEU A 104 -10.14 -4.16 2.37
N ILE A 105 -9.34 -4.49 3.38
CA ILE A 105 -7.88 -4.58 3.24
C ILE A 105 -7.34 -5.91 3.77
N GLY A 106 -6.27 -6.38 3.14
CA GLY A 106 -5.57 -7.58 3.59
C GLY A 106 -4.98 -7.41 5.00
N GLY A 107 -4.83 -8.50 5.76
CA GLY A 107 -4.24 -8.48 7.11
C GLY A 107 -5.17 -8.00 8.23
N ALA A 108 -6.37 -7.51 7.93
CA ALA A 108 -7.43 -7.28 8.89
C ALA A 108 -8.36 -8.51 8.98
N ARG A 109 -9.03 -8.68 10.13
CA ARG A 109 -9.92 -9.84 10.37
C ARG A 109 -11.13 -9.81 9.42
N MET A 110 -11.36 -10.92 8.73
CA MET A 110 -12.46 -11.06 7.76
C MET A 110 -13.83 -10.78 8.40
N ASN A 111 -14.10 -11.36 9.56
CA ASN A 111 -15.38 -11.20 10.25
C ASN A 111 -15.69 -9.74 10.62
N ASP A 112 -14.68 -8.94 10.97
CA ASP A 112 -14.86 -7.52 11.28
C ASP A 112 -15.23 -6.72 10.02
N GLN A 113 -14.64 -7.09 8.87
CA GLN A 113 -14.97 -6.50 7.58
C GLN A 113 -16.39 -6.88 7.15
N ILE A 114 -16.80 -8.15 7.30
CA ILE A 114 -18.16 -8.61 7.01
C ILE A 114 -19.21 -7.86 7.86
N LYS A 115 -18.94 -7.66 9.15
CA LYS A 115 -19.82 -6.87 10.01
C LYS A 115 -20.02 -5.43 9.51
N LYS A 116 -18.93 -4.79 9.09
CA LYS A 116 -18.96 -3.41 8.56
C LYS A 116 -19.68 -3.33 7.22
N LEU A 117 -19.49 -4.30 6.35
CA LEU A 117 -20.13 -4.36 5.01
C LEU A 117 -21.65 -4.32 5.07
N LYS A 118 -22.28 -4.88 6.10
CA LYS A 118 -23.75 -5.03 6.18
C LYS A 118 -24.52 -3.71 5.98
N ASN A 119 -23.91 -2.58 6.38
CA ASN A 119 -24.57 -1.27 6.36
C ASN A 119 -23.71 -0.17 5.70
N SER A 120 -22.74 -0.54 4.84
CA SER A 120 -21.83 0.44 4.26
C SER A 120 -22.17 0.77 2.82
N GLN A 121 -22.33 2.04 2.56
CA GLN A 121 -22.61 2.59 1.22
C GLN A 121 -21.34 2.71 0.37
N ILE A 122 -20.19 2.95 0.99
CA ILE A 122 -18.92 3.14 0.30
C ILE A 122 -17.93 2.07 0.75
N ILE A 123 -17.29 1.44 -0.22
CA ILE A 123 -16.25 0.44 0.00
C ILE A 123 -14.93 1.02 -0.47
N VAL A 124 -13.91 0.97 0.38
CA VAL A 124 -12.53 1.36 0.03
C VAL A 124 -11.62 0.18 0.32
N GLY A 125 -10.85 -0.27 -0.67
CA GLY A 125 -10.01 -1.42 -0.39
C GLY A 125 -8.98 -1.75 -1.45
N THR A 126 -8.23 -2.83 -1.18
CA THR A 126 -7.27 -3.38 -2.15
C THR A 126 -7.95 -4.43 -3.03
N PRO A 127 -7.60 -4.51 -4.33
CA PRO A 127 -8.30 -5.36 -5.30
C PRO A 127 -8.46 -6.81 -4.82
N GLY A 128 -7.38 -7.47 -4.41
CA GLY A 128 -7.44 -8.87 -3.97
C GLY A 128 -8.35 -9.11 -2.77
N ARG A 129 -8.47 -8.16 -1.81
CA ARG A 129 -9.37 -8.33 -0.67
C ARG A 129 -10.83 -8.06 -1.03
N ILE A 130 -11.09 -7.11 -1.92
CA ILE A 130 -12.44 -6.90 -2.46
C ILE A 130 -12.90 -8.16 -3.20
N ASN A 131 -12.02 -8.73 -4.03
CA ASN A 131 -12.29 -9.98 -4.75
C ASN A 131 -12.54 -11.17 -3.80
N ASP A 132 -11.78 -11.29 -2.69
CA ASP A 132 -12.06 -12.26 -1.62
C ASP A 132 -13.50 -12.15 -1.09
N HIS A 133 -13.99 -10.93 -0.88
CA HIS A 133 -15.38 -10.70 -0.41
C HIS A 133 -16.42 -10.99 -1.46
N ILE A 134 -16.14 -10.71 -2.74
CA ILE A 134 -17.00 -11.07 -3.88
C ILE A 134 -17.13 -12.60 -3.98
N ASN A 135 -15.99 -13.31 -3.99
CA ASN A 135 -15.94 -14.77 -4.09
C ASN A 135 -16.66 -15.47 -2.92
N ARG A 136 -16.59 -14.88 -1.72
CA ARG A 136 -17.32 -15.34 -0.52
C ARG A 136 -18.78 -14.90 -0.49
N LYS A 137 -19.26 -14.16 -1.50
CA LYS A 137 -20.63 -13.61 -1.57
C LYS A 137 -21.00 -12.74 -0.36
N THR A 138 -19.99 -12.15 0.31
CA THR A 138 -20.18 -11.25 1.44
C THR A 138 -20.30 -9.78 1.02
N LEU A 139 -19.78 -9.42 -0.16
CA LEU A 139 -20.00 -8.15 -0.84
C LEU A 139 -20.93 -8.39 -2.03
N LYS A 140 -22.07 -7.71 -2.03
CA LYS A 140 -23.03 -7.68 -3.14
C LYS A 140 -22.72 -6.49 -4.02
N LEU A 141 -22.81 -6.66 -5.34
CA LEU A 141 -22.43 -5.65 -6.34
C LEU A 141 -23.64 -5.09 -7.12
N ASP A 142 -24.82 -5.55 -6.82
CA ASP A 142 -26.08 -5.22 -7.50
C ASP A 142 -26.49 -3.75 -7.39
N GLN A 143 -26.03 -3.05 -6.35
CA GLN A 143 -26.33 -1.64 -6.11
C GLN A 143 -25.15 -0.69 -6.37
N ILE A 144 -24.06 -1.21 -6.94
CA ILE A 144 -22.90 -0.37 -7.27
C ILE A 144 -23.25 0.57 -8.42
N LYS A 145 -22.98 1.86 -8.21
CA LYS A 145 -23.18 2.95 -9.17
C LYS A 145 -21.84 3.56 -9.63
N THR A 146 -20.81 3.50 -8.80
CA THR A 146 -19.53 4.12 -9.08
C THR A 146 -18.37 3.19 -8.72
N ILE A 147 -17.37 3.10 -9.60
CA ILE A 147 -16.11 2.41 -9.37
C ILE A 147 -14.96 3.39 -9.61
N ILE A 148 -14.08 3.52 -8.62
CA ILE A 148 -12.85 4.32 -8.72
C ILE A 148 -11.64 3.39 -8.68
N LEU A 149 -10.70 3.65 -9.60
CA LEU A 149 -9.35 3.08 -9.57
C LEU A 149 -8.38 4.22 -9.26
N ASP A 150 -7.85 4.27 -8.04
CA ASP A 150 -6.83 5.25 -7.66
C ASP A 150 -5.44 4.63 -7.71
N GLU A 151 -4.46 5.34 -8.31
CA GLU A 151 -3.13 4.83 -8.69
C GLU A 151 -3.24 3.53 -9.53
N ALA A 152 -3.99 3.60 -10.64
CA ALA A 152 -4.25 2.44 -11.49
C ALA A 152 -2.97 1.82 -12.07
N ASP A 153 -2.00 2.65 -12.48
CA ASP A 153 -0.68 2.23 -12.93
C ASP A 153 0.04 1.35 -11.90
N GLU A 154 -0.02 1.74 -10.63
CA GLU A 154 0.58 0.99 -9.55
C GLU A 154 -0.14 -0.33 -9.29
N MET A 155 -1.47 -0.34 -9.34
CA MET A 155 -2.22 -1.60 -9.23
C MET A 155 -1.81 -2.59 -10.32
N LEU A 156 -1.57 -2.11 -11.54
CA LEU A 156 -1.14 -2.95 -12.67
C LEU A 156 0.32 -3.41 -12.53
N LYS A 157 1.22 -2.57 -12.01
CA LYS A 157 2.60 -2.96 -11.66
C LYS A 157 2.63 -4.04 -10.58
N LEU A 158 1.74 -3.97 -9.60
CA LEU A 158 1.60 -4.98 -8.54
C LEU A 158 0.87 -6.25 -8.98
N GLY A 159 0.43 -6.35 -10.24
CA GLY A 159 -0.19 -7.53 -10.80
C GLY A 159 -1.68 -7.70 -10.51
N PHE A 160 -2.38 -6.66 -10.06
CA PHE A 160 -3.81 -6.72 -9.72
C PHE A 160 -4.77 -6.68 -10.92
N LYS A 161 -4.27 -6.80 -12.17
CA LYS A 161 -5.12 -6.77 -13.37
C LYS A 161 -6.29 -7.75 -13.27
N ASN A 162 -6.01 -9.00 -12.91
CA ASN A 162 -7.05 -10.04 -12.80
C ASN A 162 -8.07 -9.75 -11.69
N ASP A 163 -7.62 -9.14 -10.58
CA ASP A 163 -8.51 -8.77 -9.50
C ASP A 163 -9.42 -7.59 -9.89
N ILE A 164 -8.88 -6.61 -10.61
CA ILE A 164 -9.66 -5.50 -11.20
C ILE A 164 -10.69 -6.04 -12.16
N ASP A 165 -10.28 -6.91 -13.09
CA ASP A 165 -11.16 -7.57 -14.04
C ASP A 165 -12.30 -8.37 -13.34
N ALA A 166 -12.01 -8.99 -12.20
CA ALA A 166 -12.99 -9.72 -11.42
C ALA A 166 -14.04 -8.80 -10.79
N VAL A 167 -13.64 -7.63 -10.29
CA VAL A 167 -14.58 -6.62 -9.76
C VAL A 167 -15.54 -6.16 -10.86
N PHE A 168 -15.01 -5.79 -12.03
CA PHE A 168 -15.85 -5.33 -13.15
C PHE A 168 -16.79 -6.41 -13.67
N ARG A 169 -16.33 -7.67 -13.77
CA ARG A 169 -17.21 -8.80 -14.17
C ARG A 169 -18.35 -9.06 -13.18
N GLY A 170 -18.12 -8.76 -11.91
CA GLY A 170 -19.13 -8.94 -10.86
C GLY A 170 -20.23 -7.88 -10.87
N VAL A 171 -20.00 -6.73 -11.51
CA VAL A 171 -20.99 -5.66 -11.60
C VAL A 171 -21.76 -5.79 -12.90
N GLN A 172 -23.07 -5.97 -12.81
CA GLN A 172 -23.95 -6.17 -13.97
C GLN A 172 -24.59 -4.87 -14.49
N ASN A 173 -24.62 -3.85 -13.65
CA ASN A 173 -25.23 -2.57 -13.99
C ASN A 173 -24.24 -1.65 -14.72
N LYS A 174 -24.76 -0.66 -15.46
CA LYS A 174 -23.96 0.45 -15.94
C LYS A 174 -23.45 1.23 -14.72
N VAL A 175 -22.14 1.42 -14.65
CA VAL A 175 -21.48 2.15 -13.56
C VAL A 175 -20.69 3.31 -14.11
N GLN A 176 -20.60 4.38 -13.34
CA GLN A 176 -19.70 5.49 -13.56
C GLN A 176 -18.30 5.09 -13.10
N ILE A 177 -17.29 5.34 -13.92
CA ILE A 177 -15.91 4.91 -13.64
C ILE A 177 -15.00 6.14 -13.55
N GLY A 178 -14.21 6.21 -12.48
CA GLY A 178 -13.09 7.12 -12.34
C GLY A 178 -11.78 6.36 -12.32
N LEU A 179 -10.93 6.62 -13.30
CA LEU A 179 -9.60 6.07 -13.37
C LEU A 179 -8.60 7.19 -13.13
N TYR A 180 -7.82 7.06 -12.05
CA TYR A 180 -6.77 8.01 -11.70
C TYR A 180 -5.42 7.32 -11.77
N SER A 181 -4.48 7.95 -12.47
CA SER A 181 -3.15 7.41 -12.70
C SER A 181 -2.12 8.54 -12.81
N ALA A 182 -0.88 8.29 -12.45
CA ALA A 182 0.21 9.21 -12.73
C ALA A 182 0.68 9.08 -14.19
N THR A 183 0.43 7.93 -14.83
CA THR A 183 0.90 7.63 -16.17
C THR A 183 -0.22 7.16 -17.10
N THR A 184 0.01 7.33 -18.42
CA THR A 184 -0.81 6.78 -19.51
C THR A 184 -0.14 5.58 -20.17
N SER A 185 0.44 4.68 -19.34
CA SER A 185 1.08 3.47 -19.87
C SER A 185 0.11 2.62 -20.71
N PRO A 186 0.60 1.82 -21.69
CA PRO A 186 -0.27 0.99 -22.52
C PRO A 186 -1.22 0.09 -21.72
N LYS A 187 -0.78 -0.40 -20.57
CA LYS A 187 -1.61 -1.23 -19.66
C LYS A 187 -2.75 -0.44 -19.02
N VAL A 188 -2.51 0.82 -18.64
CA VAL A 188 -3.55 1.72 -18.10
C VAL A 188 -4.58 2.06 -19.15
N LEU A 189 -4.11 2.40 -20.37
CA LEU A 189 -4.98 2.66 -21.51
C LEU A 189 -5.82 1.43 -21.92
N GLU A 190 -5.28 0.22 -21.77
CA GLU A 190 -6.03 -1.02 -21.99
C GLU A 190 -7.21 -1.13 -21.04
N ILE A 191 -7.02 -0.85 -19.76
CA ILE A 191 -8.11 -0.83 -18.76
C ILE A 191 -9.14 0.25 -19.08
N ALA A 192 -8.70 1.46 -19.41
CA ALA A 192 -9.59 2.55 -19.79
C ALA A 192 -10.45 2.15 -21.00
N LYS A 193 -9.84 1.71 -22.10
CA LYS A 193 -10.55 1.27 -23.32
C LYS A 193 -11.50 0.09 -23.08
N LYS A 194 -11.16 -0.80 -22.14
CA LYS A 194 -11.96 -1.99 -21.87
C LYS A 194 -13.24 -1.69 -21.08
N TYR A 195 -13.17 -0.77 -20.12
CA TYR A 195 -14.24 -0.56 -19.16
C TYR A 195 -14.91 0.81 -19.25
N MET A 196 -14.24 1.80 -19.84
CA MET A 196 -14.75 3.18 -19.95
C MET A 196 -15.12 3.46 -21.40
N ILE A 197 -16.42 3.40 -21.69
CA ILE A 197 -16.97 3.88 -22.96
C ILE A 197 -17.21 5.37 -22.74
N ASP A 198 -16.69 6.24 -23.59
CA ASP A 198 -16.80 7.68 -23.48
C ASP A 198 -16.33 8.22 -22.11
N TYR A 199 -15.11 8.64 -22.03
CA TYR A 199 -14.55 9.28 -20.82
C TYR A 199 -13.96 10.64 -21.13
N GLU A 200 -14.07 11.55 -20.20
CA GLU A 200 -13.35 12.80 -20.22
C GLU A 200 -11.93 12.57 -19.72
N LEU A 201 -10.93 12.91 -20.52
CA LEU A 201 -9.53 12.90 -20.11
C LEU A 201 -9.18 14.26 -19.51
N ILE A 202 -8.87 14.25 -18.22
CA ILE A 202 -8.32 15.41 -17.53
C ILE A 202 -6.85 15.15 -17.27
N GLU A 203 -6.03 15.88 -17.99
CA GLU A 203 -4.58 15.85 -17.87
C GLU A 203 -4.14 17.11 -17.12
N ILE A 204 -3.78 16.94 -15.87
CA ILE A 204 -3.12 18.02 -15.17
C ILE A 204 -1.65 17.86 -15.53
N GLU A 205 -1.20 18.70 -16.45
CA GLU A 205 0.22 18.86 -16.64
C GLU A 205 0.82 19.31 -15.31
N ASN A 206 1.17 18.31 -14.57
CA ASN A 206 2.21 18.55 -13.63
C ASN A 206 3.44 18.73 -14.53
N GLN A 207 3.84 19.93 -14.77
CA GLN A 207 5.20 20.11 -14.34
C GLN A 207 5.26 19.32 -13.04
N ILE A 208 5.94 18.17 -13.05
CA ILE A 208 6.49 17.66 -11.82
C ILE A 208 7.39 18.85 -11.41
N GLU A 209 6.77 19.83 -10.78
CA GLU A 209 7.43 20.61 -9.79
C GLU A 209 7.78 19.53 -8.76
N VAL A 210 8.78 18.74 -9.10
CA VAL A 210 9.67 18.22 -8.06
C VAL A 210 10.00 19.49 -7.35
N ASN A 211 9.41 19.64 -6.21
CA ASN A 211 9.34 20.85 -5.46
C ASN A 211 10.73 21.45 -5.56
N GLN A 212 10.91 22.60 -6.23
CA GLN A 212 12.19 23.26 -6.41
C GLN A 212 12.90 23.48 -5.07
N ASN A 213 12.15 23.24 -3.99
CA ASN A 213 12.60 23.27 -2.60
C ASN A 213 13.23 21.94 -2.12
N ILE A 214 13.41 20.91 -2.99
CA ILE A 214 14.08 19.67 -2.61
C ILE A 214 15.53 19.74 -3.11
N ASP A 215 16.46 19.78 -2.18
CA ASP A 215 17.88 19.63 -2.46
C ASP A 215 18.18 18.13 -2.65
N ASN A 216 18.50 17.74 -3.91
CA ASN A 216 18.81 16.37 -4.24
C ASN A 216 20.30 16.20 -4.36
N THR A 217 20.87 15.27 -3.60
CA THR A 217 22.28 14.92 -3.67
C THR A 217 22.46 13.42 -3.91
N TYR A 218 23.61 13.06 -4.48
CA TYR A 218 24.06 11.68 -4.52
C TYR A 218 25.48 11.56 -3.97
N ILE A 219 25.84 10.38 -3.48
CA ILE A 219 27.15 10.10 -2.93
C ILE A 219 27.70 8.79 -3.51
N ILE A 220 28.95 8.82 -3.98
CA ILE A 220 29.61 7.62 -4.53
C ILE A 220 30.20 6.82 -3.37
N THR A 221 29.58 5.67 -3.06
CA THR A 221 29.97 4.81 -1.93
C THR A 221 30.93 3.68 -2.32
N LYS A 222 31.51 3.71 -3.53
CA LYS A 222 32.49 2.70 -3.99
C LYS A 222 33.72 2.72 -3.10
N GLY A 223 34.09 1.56 -2.54
CA GLY A 223 35.21 1.42 -1.62
C GLY A 223 34.90 1.75 -0.15
N TYR A 224 33.64 2.05 0.18
CA TYR A 224 33.20 2.32 1.55
C TYR A 224 31.99 1.43 1.93
N THR A 225 31.83 1.20 3.22
CA THR A 225 30.65 0.52 3.76
C THR A 225 29.48 1.50 3.76
N LYS A 226 28.42 1.20 2.98
CA LYS A 226 27.25 2.08 2.86
C LYS A 226 26.65 2.45 4.21
N GLU A 227 26.66 1.52 5.14
CA GLU A 227 26.11 1.67 6.48
C GLU A 227 26.90 2.73 7.27
N ASP A 228 28.23 2.73 7.19
CA ASP A 228 29.09 3.70 7.87
C ASP A 228 28.90 5.08 7.25
N VAL A 229 28.84 5.15 5.91
CA VAL A 229 28.53 6.39 5.19
C VAL A 229 27.20 6.96 5.65
N MET A 230 26.16 6.12 5.76
CA MET A 230 24.83 6.55 6.21
C MET A 230 24.86 7.14 7.62
N VAL A 231 25.54 6.48 8.57
CA VAL A 231 25.63 6.96 9.96
C VAL A 231 26.36 8.32 10.00
N LYS A 232 27.46 8.45 9.26
CA LYS A 232 28.21 9.70 9.20
C LYS A 232 27.43 10.85 8.57
N LEU A 233 26.66 10.59 7.51
CA LEU A 233 25.76 11.60 6.92
C LEU A 233 24.67 12.05 7.89
N ILE A 234 24.08 11.11 8.63
CA ILE A 234 23.08 11.44 9.65
C ILE A 234 23.66 12.34 10.74
N GLU A 235 24.90 12.08 11.16
CA GLU A 235 25.64 12.91 12.12
C GLU A 235 25.97 14.29 11.52
N LYS A 236 26.58 14.34 10.31
CA LYS A 236 27.00 15.58 9.62
C LYS A 236 25.82 16.53 9.41
N HIS A 237 24.71 16.02 8.89
CA HIS A 237 23.50 16.81 8.60
C HIS A 237 22.55 16.96 9.79
N GLN A 238 22.89 16.41 10.96
CA GLN A 238 22.07 16.47 12.19
C GLN A 238 20.61 16.09 11.94
N MET A 239 20.36 15.04 11.14
CA MET A 239 19.02 14.65 10.68
C MET A 239 18.10 14.36 11.86
N LYS A 240 16.97 15.06 11.91
CA LYS A 240 16.01 14.94 13.03
C LYS A 240 14.94 13.92 12.70
N ARG A 241 14.40 13.94 11.47
CA ARG A 241 13.29 13.11 11.02
C ARG A 241 13.50 12.69 9.58
N PHE A 242 13.76 11.42 9.34
CA PHE A 242 14.14 10.95 8.01
C PHE A 242 13.58 9.55 7.68
N ILE A 243 13.49 9.27 6.37
CA ILE A 243 13.13 7.95 5.84
C ILE A 243 14.33 7.37 5.11
N VAL A 244 14.60 6.08 5.33
CA VAL A 244 15.61 5.31 4.57
C VAL A 244 14.88 4.31 3.67
N PHE A 245 15.03 4.47 2.36
CA PHE A 245 14.48 3.56 1.37
C PHE A 245 15.49 2.50 0.94
N THR A 246 15.03 1.27 0.83
CA THR A 246 15.80 0.13 0.32
C THR A 246 14.92 -0.77 -0.54
N ASN A 247 15.53 -1.46 -1.52
CA ASN A 247 14.81 -2.29 -2.48
C ASN A 247 14.36 -3.63 -1.89
N THR A 248 15.01 -4.11 -0.80
CA THR A 248 14.76 -5.43 -0.25
C THR A 248 14.34 -5.42 1.23
N ARG A 249 13.52 -6.40 1.63
CA ARG A 249 13.13 -6.58 3.05
C ARG A 249 14.32 -6.93 3.94
N ALA A 250 15.28 -7.70 3.41
CA ALA A 250 16.48 -8.07 4.16
C ALA A 250 17.29 -6.85 4.57
N ASN A 251 17.48 -5.90 3.64
CA ASN A 251 18.20 -4.67 3.92
C ASN A 251 17.48 -3.78 4.94
N THR A 252 16.14 -3.78 4.99
CA THR A 252 15.43 -3.02 6.03
C THR A 252 15.85 -3.45 7.43
N SER A 253 15.98 -4.75 7.67
CA SER A 253 16.38 -5.30 8.97
C SER A 253 17.86 -5.04 9.29
N LYS A 254 18.74 -5.09 8.27
CA LYS A 254 20.16 -4.78 8.41
C LYS A 254 20.38 -3.32 8.79
N ILE A 255 19.76 -2.40 8.06
CA ILE A 255 19.82 -0.96 8.30
C ILE A 255 19.30 -0.62 9.70
N ALA A 256 18.17 -1.24 10.12
CA ALA A 256 17.61 -1.01 11.44
C ALA A 256 18.59 -1.34 12.58
N LYS A 257 19.31 -2.46 12.46
CA LYS A 257 20.34 -2.84 13.46
C LYS A 257 21.49 -1.85 13.48
N VAL A 258 21.95 -1.41 12.32
CA VAL A 258 23.04 -0.41 12.21
C VAL A 258 22.64 0.89 12.90
N LEU A 259 21.47 1.43 12.59
CA LEU A 259 20.96 2.65 13.23
C LEU A 259 20.76 2.48 14.73
N GLN A 260 20.30 1.31 15.17
CA GLN A 260 20.16 1.00 16.60
C GLN A 260 21.51 0.98 17.33
N HIS A 261 22.55 0.38 16.73
CA HIS A 261 23.92 0.39 17.28
C HIS A 261 24.50 1.81 17.34
N ALA A 262 24.13 2.66 16.38
CA ALA A 262 24.50 4.09 16.39
C ALA A 262 23.64 4.94 17.36
N GLY A 263 22.79 4.33 18.20
CA GLY A 263 21.94 5.05 19.15
C GLY A 263 20.76 5.79 18.52
N ILE A 264 20.46 5.54 17.25
CA ILE A 264 19.37 6.19 16.51
C ILE A 264 18.10 5.38 16.65
N LYS A 265 17.09 5.94 17.33
CA LYS A 265 15.77 5.31 17.45
C LYS A 265 15.12 5.19 16.08
N ASN A 266 14.76 3.98 15.69
CA ASN A 266 14.20 3.67 14.38
C ASN A 266 13.15 2.57 14.41
N GLU A 267 12.31 2.51 13.38
CA GLU A 267 11.35 1.43 13.15
C GLU A 267 11.34 1.05 11.66
N VAL A 268 11.03 -0.22 11.40
CA VAL A 268 10.93 -0.76 10.05
C VAL A 268 9.48 -0.86 9.62
N ILE A 269 9.20 -0.53 8.37
CA ILE A 269 7.91 -0.81 7.73
C ILE A 269 8.12 -1.55 6.42
N ASN A 270 7.68 -2.81 6.36
CA ASN A 270 7.78 -3.66 5.17
C ASN A 270 6.57 -4.61 5.07
N GLY A 271 6.53 -5.46 4.03
CA GLY A 271 5.40 -6.36 3.76
C GLY A 271 5.16 -7.43 4.82
N ASP A 272 6.14 -7.74 5.67
CA ASP A 272 6.04 -8.81 6.68
C ASP A 272 5.31 -8.36 7.95
N LYS A 273 5.23 -7.04 8.20
CA LYS A 273 4.51 -6.52 9.36
C LYS A 273 2.99 -6.66 9.21
N LYS A 274 2.31 -7.09 10.27
CA LYS A 274 0.85 -7.13 10.35
C LYS A 274 0.28 -5.71 10.22
N GLN A 275 -0.93 -5.57 9.69
CA GLN A 275 -1.54 -4.24 9.46
C GLN A 275 -1.60 -3.37 10.71
N SER A 276 -1.95 -3.95 11.85
CA SER A 276 -1.97 -3.22 13.13
C SER A 276 -0.60 -2.65 13.52
N GLN A 277 0.48 -3.40 13.27
CA GLN A 277 1.85 -2.95 13.51
C GLN A 277 2.23 -1.82 12.56
N ARG A 278 1.87 -1.92 11.27
CA ARG A 278 2.15 -0.87 10.27
C ARG A 278 1.45 0.43 10.62
N THR A 279 0.15 0.36 10.96
CA THR A 279 -0.62 1.53 11.41
C THR A 279 -0.02 2.15 12.68
N ARG A 280 0.44 1.32 13.64
CA ARG A 280 1.11 1.78 14.84
C ARG A 280 2.41 2.52 14.51
N VAL A 281 3.28 1.92 13.70
CA VAL A 281 4.58 2.50 13.31
C VAL A 281 4.39 3.85 12.62
N ILE A 282 3.44 3.95 11.67
CA ILE A 282 3.14 5.20 10.97
C ILE A 282 2.68 6.28 11.97
N ARG A 283 1.78 5.94 12.88
CA ARG A 283 1.29 6.87 13.90
C ARG A 283 2.43 7.33 14.82
N GLU A 284 3.23 6.39 15.34
CA GLU A 284 4.34 6.69 16.23
C GLU A 284 5.43 7.53 15.56
N PHE A 285 5.65 7.34 14.25
CA PHE A 285 6.52 8.18 13.47
C PHE A 285 5.96 9.60 13.30
N LYS A 286 4.67 9.74 13.03
CA LYS A 286 3.99 11.05 13.00
C LYS A 286 4.06 11.80 14.32
N GLU A 287 3.99 11.07 15.43
CA GLU A 287 4.13 11.58 16.79
C GLU A 287 5.58 11.87 17.21
N GLY A 288 6.58 11.62 16.34
CA GLY A 288 7.99 11.89 16.61
C GLY A 288 8.64 10.95 17.63
N LYS A 289 8.05 9.75 17.90
CA LYS A 289 8.58 8.81 18.90
C LYS A 289 9.92 8.19 18.52
N PHE A 290 10.27 8.23 17.24
CA PHE A 290 11.57 7.80 16.71
C PHE A 290 11.96 8.66 15.50
N LYS A 291 13.29 8.73 15.21
CA LYS A 291 13.86 9.62 14.19
C LYS A 291 13.80 9.04 12.78
N ALA A 292 14.05 7.73 12.65
CA ALA A 292 14.23 7.06 11.37
C ALA A 292 13.13 6.05 11.08
N LEU A 293 12.52 6.15 9.89
CA LEU A 293 11.65 5.12 9.35
C LEU A 293 12.38 4.40 8.20
N ILE A 294 12.50 3.07 8.27
CA ILE A 294 13.14 2.27 7.23
C ILE A 294 12.06 1.55 6.44
N ALA A 295 12.03 1.74 5.13
CA ALA A 295 10.90 1.29 4.31
C ALA A 295 11.35 0.67 2.98
N THR A 296 10.50 -0.22 2.42
CA THR A 296 10.53 -0.62 1.02
C THR A 296 9.48 0.14 0.22
N ASP A 297 9.68 0.30 -1.09
CA ASP A 297 8.80 1.09 -1.97
C ASP A 297 7.32 0.73 -1.87
N VAL A 298 7.01 -0.57 -1.92
CA VAL A 298 5.61 -1.07 -1.89
C VAL A 298 4.82 -0.57 -0.69
N VAL A 299 5.49 -0.36 0.44
CA VAL A 299 4.84 0.03 1.68
C VAL A 299 4.86 1.53 1.88
N ALA A 300 5.90 2.19 1.39
CA ALA A 300 6.06 3.63 1.53
C ALA A 300 5.14 4.44 0.60
N ARG A 301 4.65 3.83 -0.47
CA ARG A 301 3.57 4.41 -1.27
C ARG A 301 2.28 4.45 -0.48
N GLY A 302 1.55 5.50 -0.65
CA GLY A 302 0.31 5.72 0.09
C GLY A 302 0.49 6.08 1.57
N ILE A 303 1.71 6.30 2.06
CA ILE A 303 1.91 6.83 3.40
C ILE A 303 2.11 8.35 3.28
N HIS A 304 1.10 9.14 3.66
CA HIS A 304 1.29 10.56 3.92
C HIS A 304 2.04 10.72 5.23
N ILE A 305 3.34 10.86 5.12
CA ILE A 305 4.17 11.34 6.20
C ILE A 305 4.68 12.68 5.70
N ASP A 306 4.20 13.71 6.34
CA ASP A 306 4.58 15.09 6.09
C ASP A 306 5.68 15.47 7.09
N ASP A 307 6.39 16.55 6.84
CA ASP A 307 7.46 17.08 7.70
C ASP A 307 8.66 16.14 7.87
N ILE A 308 9.15 15.56 6.76
CA ILE A 308 10.39 14.79 6.73
C ILE A 308 11.50 15.70 6.26
N ASP A 309 12.56 15.78 7.06
CA ASP A 309 13.74 16.61 6.74
C ASP A 309 14.54 15.96 5.61
N TYR A 310 14.77 14.64 5.71
CA TYR A 310 15.64 13.92 4.78
C TYR A 310 15.02 12.63 4.25
N VAL A 311 15.27 12.34 2.98
CA VAL A 311 15.04 11.04 2.36
C VAL A 311 16.38 10.44 1.95
N ILE A 312 16.73 9.30 2.49
CA ILE A 312 17.93 8.55 2.12
C ILE A 312 17.53 7.40 1.21
N ASN A 313 17.94 7.44 -0.04
CA ASN A 313 17.88 6.31 -0.96
C ASN A 313 19.11 5.44 -0.75
N PHE A 314 19.04 4.47 0.17
CA PHE A 314 20.16 3.55 0.43
C PHE A 314 20.52 2.70 -0.80
N GLU A 315 19.56 2.56 -1.71
CA GLU A 315 19.71 1.94 -3.03
C GLU A 315 18.91 2.74 -4.05
N VAL A 316 19.48 2.94 -5.24
CA VAL A 316 18.74 3.45 -6.40
C VAL A 316 17.55 2.54 -6.65
N PRO A 317 16.33 3.05 -6.80
CA PRO A 317 15.15 2.22 -7.04
C PRO A 317 15.26 1.46 -8.36
N VAL A 318 14.59 0.31 -8.44
CA VAL A 318 14.56 -0.52 -9.64
C VAL A 318 13.70 0.12 -10.74
N ASP A 319 12.63 0.81 -10.35
CA ASP A 319 11.71 1.53 -11.23
C ASP A 319 11.92 3.04 -11.05
N ASP A 320 12.11 3.75 -12.16
CA ASP A 320 12.45 5.16 -12.18
C ASP A 320 11.39 6.05 -11.51
N GLU A 321 10.11 5.72 -11.68
CA GLU A 321 9.01 6.44 -11.02
C GLU A 321 9.08 6.35 -9.49
N TYR A 322 9.65 5.27 -8.96
CA TYR A 322 9.85 5.14 -7.50
C TYR A 322 10.79 6.19 -6.96
N PHE A 323 11.76 6.64 -7.76
CA PHE A 323 12.65 7.72 -7.35
C PHE A 323 11.86 8.98 -7.00
N VAL A 324 11.01 9.43 -7.92
CA VAL A 324 10.16 10.62 -7.72
C VAL A 324 9.21 10.44 -6.54
N HIS A 325 8.62 9.25 -6.38
CA HIS A 325 7.74 8.94 -5.26
C HIS A 325 8.46 8.93 -3.91
N ARG A 326 9.75 8.55 -3.88
CA ARG A 326 10.57 8.57 -2.66
C ARG A 326 10.94 10.00 -2.29
N ILE A 327 11.50 10.76 -3.22
CA ILE A 327 11.92 12.15 -2.97
C ILE A 327 10.72 13.04 -2.60
N GLY A 328 9.56 12.82 -3.21
CA GLY A 328 8.32 13.51 -2.88
C GLY A 328 7.76 13.22 -1.46
N ARG A 329 8.51 12.51 -0.58
CA ARG A 329 8.17 12.40 0.85
C ARG A 329 8.67 13.60 1.66
N THR A 330 9.60 14.37 1.13
CA THR A 330 10.08 15.64 1.72
C THR A 330 9.68 16.83 0.86
N GLY A 331 9.95 18.03 1.30
CA GLY A 331 9.71 19.27 0.55
C GLY A 331 8.24 19.60 0.32
N ARG A 332 7.29 19.18 1.17
CA ARG A 332 5.86 19.44 1.02
C ARG A 332 5.45 20.76 1.69
N ASN A 333 4.33 21.33 1.23
CA ASN A 333 3.74 22.56 1.80
C ASN A 333 4.73 23.74 1.84
N ASN A 334 5.53 23.94 0.78
CA ASN A 334 6.57 24.97 0.68
C ASN A 334 7.72 24.82 1.69
N ALA A 335 7.82 23.69 2.40
CA ALA A 335 8.98 23.38 3.22
C ALA A 335 10.14 22.92 2.34
N THR A 336 11.36 23.26 2.76
CA THR A 336 12.59 22.72 2.15
C THR A 336 12.78 21.28 2.60
N GLY A 337 13.30 20.43 1.71
CA GLY A 337 13.63 19.05 2.00
C GLY A 337 14.93 18.63 1.35
N SER A 338 15.58 17.59 1.86
CA SER A 338 16.81 17.09 1.28
C SER A 338 16.73 15.61 0.99
N THR A 339 17.38 15.19 -0.09
CA THR A 339 17.48 13.76 -0.44
C THR A 339 18.92 13.37 -0.71
N ILE A 340 19.31 12.19 -0.28
CA ILE A 340 20.64 11.65 -0.51
C ILE A 340 20.52 10.27 -1.13
N THR A 341 21.15 10.06 -2.30
CA THR A 341 21.10 8.79 -3.02
C THR A 341 22.47 8.12 -3.07
N PHE A 342 22.55 6.86 -2.60
CA PHE A 342 23.79 6.09 -2.59
C PHE A 342 24.03 5.37 -3.90
N VAL A 343 25.18 5.64 -4.49
CA VAL A 343 25.63 5.04 -5.75
C VAL A 343 26.94 4.30 -5.51
N ASN A 344 26.98 2.98 -5.78
CA ASN A 344 28.18 2.16 -5.56
C ASN A 344 28.81 1.61 -6.84
N SER A 345 28.26 1.94 -7.99
CA SER A 345 28.79 1.47 -9.29
C SER A 345 28.45 2.44 -10.41
N GLN A 346 29.28 2.44 -11.46
CA GLN A 346 29.07 3.28 -12.65
C GLN A 346 27.73 2.98 -13.35
N LYS A 347 27.27 1.73 -13.27
CA LYS A 347 25.96 1.34 -13.83
C LYS A 347 24.81 2.07 -13.11
N LEU A 348 24.86 2.13 -11.78
CA LEU A 348 23.83 2.82 -10.98
C LEU A 348 23.92 4.34 -11.13
N LEU A 349 25.11 4.89 -11.35
CA LEU A 349 25.28 6.32 -11.65
C LEU A 349 24.57 6.67 -12.96
N LYS A 350 24.81 5.91 -14.03
CA LYS A 350 24.13 6.10 -15.30
C LYS A 350 22.61 5.95 -15.21
N GLN A 351 22.13 5.02 -14.36
CA GLN A 351 20.70 4.88 -14.11
C GLN A 351 20.16 6.12 -13.41
N LEU A 352 20.86 6.64 -12.39
CA LEU A 352 20.46 7.86 -11.69
C LEU A 352 20.45 9.08 -12.62
N GLU A 353 21.48 9.24 -13.46
CA GLU A 353 21.57 10.30 -14.48
C GLU A 353 20.40 10.23 -15.45
N TYR A 354 20.01 9.01 -15.88
CA TYR A 354 18.86 8.80 -16.75
C TYR A 354 17.57 9.21 -16.06
N ILE A 355 17.35 8.83 -14.81
CA ILE A 355 16.18 9.24 -13.99
C ILE A 355 16.13 10.77 -13.88
N VAL A 356 17.24 11.39 -13.49
CA VAL A 356 17.35 12.84 -13.32
C VAL A 356 16.97 13.58 -14.60
N LYS A 357 17.48 13.12 -15.74
CA LYS A 357 17.15 13.68 -17.05
C LYS A 357 15.69 13.51 -17.43
N ASN A 358 15.12 12.31 -17.22
CA ASN A 358 13.73 12.01 -17.59
C ASN A 358 12.70 12.81 -16.81
N PHE A 359 13.02 13.11 -15.54
CA PHE A 359 12.12 13.85 -14.65
C PHE A 359 12.51 15.32 -14.48
N ASN A 360 13.47 15.80 -15.28
CA ASN A 360 13.97 17.17 -15.24
C ASN A 360 14.35 17.64 -13.83
N LEU A 361 15.15 16.82 -13.14
CA LEU A 361 15.60 17.06 -11.77
C LEU A 361 16.98 17.70 -11.78
N GLU A 362 17.26 18.47 -10.75
CA GLU A 362 18.62 18.87 -10.43
C GLU A 362 19.18 17.95 -9.33
N ILE A 363 20.43 17.52 -9.46
CA ILE A 363 21.11 16.69 -8.48
C ILE A 363 22.61 17.05 -8.44
N SER A 364 23.16 17.18 -7.24
CA SER A 364 24.57 17.46 -7.02
C SER A 364 25.31 16.29 -6.35
N GLU A 365 26.61 16.20 -6.52
CA GLU A 365 27.43 15.19 -5.84
C GLU A 365 27.86 15.70 -4.46
N GLU A 366 27.63 14.90 -3.41
CA GLU A 366 28.19 15.11 -2.09
C GLU A 366 29.45 14.24 -1.93
N LEU A 367 30.59 14.88 -1.57
CA LEU A 367 31.85 14.20 -1.46
C LEU A 367 31.98 13.42 -0.14
N ILE A 368 32.47 12.18 -0.24
CA ILE A 368 32.65 11.29 0.92
C ILE A 368 33.83 11.66 1.77
N ASP A 369 34.82 12.37 1.20
CA ASP A 369 36.09 12.73 1.87
C ASP A 369 35.85 13.62 3.10
N ASP A 370 34.79 14.41 3.11
CA ASP A 370 34.38 15.25 4.23
C ASP A 370 33.83 14.46 5.44
N LEU A 371 33.62 13.15 5.28
CA LEU A 371 33.04 12.30 6.34
C LEU A 371 34.08 11.65 7.24
N GLY A 372 35.40 11.82 6.95
CA GLY A 372 36.48 11.22 7.72
C GLY A 372 36.47 9.68 7.71
N LEU A 373 35.90 9.06 6.66
CA LEU A 373 35.83 7.61 6.52
C LEU A 373 37.08 7.06 5.83
N VAL A 374 37.54 5.92 6.30
CA VAL A 374 38.64 5.16 5.67
C VAL A 374 38.06 4.17 4.67
N LYS A 375 38.63 4.12 3.46
CA LYS A 375 38.23 3.12 2.45
C LYS A 375 38.39 1.72 3.03
N SER A 376 37.35 0.91 2.97
CA SER A 376 37.49 -0.50 3.27
C SER A 376 38.45 -1.12 2.27
N LYS A 377 39.50 -1.82 2.75
CA LYS A 377 40.37 -2.59 1.86
C LYS A 377 39.51 -3.44 0.98
N GLU A 378 39.57 -3.25 -0.34
CA GLU A 378 38.91 -4.16 -1.29
C GLU A 378 39.33 -5.57 -0.92
N LYS A 379 38.39 -6.44 -0.57
CA LYS A 379 38.67 -7.87 -0.58
C LYS A 379 38.90 -8.17 -2.05
N GLU A 380 40.16 -8.38 -2.40
CA GLU A 380 40.51 -8.90 -3.71
C GLU A 380 39.57 -10.07 -4.00
N PRO A 381 39.04 -10.16 -5.22
CA PRO A 381 38.24 -11.31 -5.58
C PRO A 381 39.12 -12.52 -5.31
N VAL A 382 38.70 -13.35 -4.35
CA VAL A 382 39.34 -14.64 -4.12
C VAL A 382 39.15 -15.37 -5.45
N GLU A 383 40.19 -15.41 -6.27
CA GLU A 383 40.26 -16.30 -7.41
C GLU A 383 39.92 -17.68 -6.88
N ARG A 384 38.75 -18.15 -7.18
CA ARG A 384 38.43 -19.56 -7.01
C ARG A 384 39.32 -20.30 -7.98
N ASN A 385 40.52 -20.62 -7.49
CA ASN A 385 41.34 -21.67 -8.08
C ASN A 385 40.48 -22.92 -8.11
N GLU A 386 39.80 -23.13 -9.20
CA GLU A 386 39.24 -24.42 -9.57
C GLU A 386 40.42 -25.36 -9.78
N ARG A 387 41.03 -25.82 -8.66
CA ARG A 387 41.86 -27.01 -8.72
C ARG A 387 40.94 -28.14 -9.11
N PHE A 388 40.92 -28.42 -10.37
CA PHE A 388 40.48 -29.70 -10.91
C PHE A 388 41.02 -30.81 -10.02
N ARG A 389 40.20 -31.40 -9.15
CA ARG A 389 40.50 -32.70 -8.56
C ARG A 389 40.19 -33.75 -9.63
N PRO A 390 41.17 -34.51 -10.13
CA PRO A 390 40.89 -35.61 -11.04
C PRO A 390 39.97 -36.61 -10.31
N ARG A 391 38.89 -36.98 -10.96
CA ARG A 391 38.06 -38.10 -10.54
C ARG A 391 38.92 -39.33 -10.42
N ARG A 392 39.12 -39.83 -9.22
CA ARG A 392 39.65 -41.18 -9.00
C ARG A 392 38.66 -42.17 -9.60
N SER A 393 39.08 -42.86 -10.66
CA SER A 393 38.45 -44.05 -11.19
C SER A 393 38.46 -45.09 -10.11
N PHE A 394 37.32 -45.59 -9.73
CA PHE A 394 37.17 -46.77 -8.89
C PHE A 394 37.43 -47.99 -9.78
N GLU A 395 38.60 -48.59 -9.66
CA GLU A 395 38.86 -49.94 -10.14
C GLU A 395 38.14 -50.92 -9.23
N GLY A 396 37.11 -51.55 -9.78
CA GLY A 396 36.37 -52.60 -9.15
C GLY A 396 37.13 -53.93 -9.21
N ASN A 397 37.44 -54.46 -8.06
CA ASN A 397 37.99 -55.78 -7.89
C ASN A 397 36.90 -56.82 -8.11
N THR A 398 37.00 -57.53 -9.22
CA THR A 398 36.17 -58.66 -9.57
C THR A 398 36.64 -59.92 -8.80
N ARG A 399 35.76 -60.51 -8.01
CA ARG A 399 35.80 -61.88 -7.64
C ARG A 399 34.68 -62.68 -8.28
N SER A 400 35.13 -63.62 -9.13
CA SER A 400 34.36 -64.58 -9.86
C SER A 400 33.51 -65.48 -8.96
N SER A 401 32.31 -65.81 -9.38
CA SER A 401 31.75 -67.18 -9.26
C SER A 401 30.76 -67.43 -10.40
N SER A 402 31.06 -68.51 -11.05
CA SER A 402 30.49 -69.10 -12.23
C SER A 402 29.08 -69.64 -12.05
N ARG A 403 28.37 -69.74 -13.17
CA ARG A 403 27.36 -70.67 -13.71
C ARG A 403 26.13 -69.94 -14.17
N GLY A 404 25.66 -70.04 -15.36
CA GLY A 404 25.52 -71.02 -16.35
C GLY A 404 24.48 -70.59 -17.35
N ASP A 405 24.77 -70.69 -18.58
CA ASP A 405 23.97 -71.05 -19.75
C ASP A 405 22.61 -70.46 -20.06
N ARG A 406 22.51 -69.85 -21.20
CA ARG A 406 21.90 -70.25 -22.47
C ARG A 406 21.14 -69.14 -23.18
N ASN A 407 21.62 -68.87 -24.38
CA ASN A 407 20.89 -68.68 -25.63
C ASN A 407 19.90 -67.52 -25.82
N GLY A 408 20.23 -66.76 -26.81
CA GLY A 408 19.41 -66.63 -28.00
C GLY A 408 19.43 -65.22 -28.66
N ASN A 409 20.25 -65.12 -29.67
CA ASN A 409 19.99 -64.54 -31.00
C ASN A 409 19.22 -63.19 -31.13
N SER A 410 19.82 -62.25 -31.62
CA SER A 410 20.16 -61.77 -32.98
C SER A 410 19.52 -60.47 -33.41
N ARG A 411 20.36 -59.64 -34.04
CA ARG A 411 20.16 -58.70 -35.15
C ARG A 411 19.50 -57.34 -34.86
N SER A 412 20.34 -56.34 -34.90
CA SER A 412 20.76 -55.50 -36.07
C SER A 412 19.72 -54.49 -36.56
N GLY A 413 20.17 -53.26 -36.70
CA GLY A 413 19.61 -52.29 -37.65
C GLY A 413 19.62 -50.88 -37.11
N SER A 414 20.57 -50.15 -37.21
CA SER A 414 21.09 -49.01 -37.95
C SER A 414 20.04 -48.08 -38.64
N ARG A 415 20.31 -46.81 -38.47
CA ARG A 415 20.16 -45.67 -39.40
C ARG A 415 18.94 -44.75 -39.19
N ASN A 416 19.32 -43.57 -38.82
CA ASN A 416 19.30 -42.29 -39.61
C ASN A 416 17.97 -41.70 -40.02
N ASP A 417 17.85 -40.45 -39.63
CA ASP A 417 17.71 -39.21 -40.43
C ASP A 417 16.32 -38.60 -40.65
N ARG A 418 16.31 -37.30 -40.37
CA ARG A 418 15.69 -36.18 -41.06
C ARG A 418 14.20 -35.89 -40.97
N SER A 419 13.98 -34.76 -40.28
CA SER A 419 13.34 -33.53 -40.79
C SER A 419 11.94 -33.57 -41.45
N ARG A 420 11.19 -32.54 -41.10
CA ARG A 420 10.23 -31.70 -41.84
C ARG A 420 8.77 -31.76 -41.40
N SER A 421 8.39 -30.60 -40.85
CA SER A 421 7.25 -29.75 -41.21
C SER A 421 5.99 -30.41 -41.78
N SER A 422 4.82 -30.13 -41.22
CA SER A 422 3.77 -29.31 -41.85
C SER A 422 2.42 -29.50 -41.15
N SER A 423 1.78 -28.36 -40.95
CA SER A 423 0.35 -28.09 -40.85
C SER A 423 -0.60 -29.17 -41.36
N PHE A 424 -1.73 -29.39 -40.62
CA PHE A 424 -3.06 -29.31 -41.25
C PHE A 424 -4.18 -29.26 -40.21
N GLU A 425 -5.18 -28.44 -40.51
CA GLU A 425 -6.50 -28.29 -39.88
C GLU A 425 -7.33 -29.58 -39.90
N GLY A 426 -8.29 -29.67 -39.03
CA GLY A 426 -9.34 -30.67 -39.18
C GLY A 426 -10.37 -30.69 -38.03
N ARG A 427 -11.45 -29.90 -38.19
CA ARG A 427 -12.73 -30.00 -37.50
C ARG A 427 -13.24 -31.44 -37.47
N ARG A 428 -13.92 -31.82 -36.37
CA ARG A 428 -15.34 -32.21 -36.36
C ARG A 428 -15.82 -32.66 -34.97
N SER A 429 -16.92 -32.11 -34.60
CA SER A 429 -17.95 -32.53 -33.63
C SER A 429 -18.34 -34.01 -33.69
N PHE A 430 -18.69 -34.62 -32.54
CA PHE A 430 -19.88 -35.43 -32.45
C PHE A 430 -20.35 -35.60 -30.99
N ASP A 431 -21.64 -35.44 -30.81
CA ASP A 431 -22.50 -35.70 -29.68
C ASP A 431 -22.46 -37.17 -29.24
N GLY A 432 -22.85 -37.44 -28.01
CA GLY A 432 -23.20 -38.79 -27.61
C GLY A 432 -23.48 -38.98 -26.12
N ASN A 433 -24.64 -38.71 -25.77
CA ASN A 433 -25.49 -39.00 -24.62
C ASN A 433 -25.40 -40.42 -24.04
N ALA A 434 -25.62 -40.51 -22.72
CA ALA A 434 -26.46 -41.48 -22.02
C ALA A 434 -25.85 -42.36 -20.92
N LYS A 435 -26.36 -42.07 -19.72
CA LYS A 435 -27.02 -42.94 -18.74
C LYS A 435 -26.26 -44.01 -17.97
N SER A 436 -26.34 -43.83 -16.67
CA SER A 436 -26.95 -44.68 -15.63
C SER A 436 -26.22 -45.90 -15.07
N GLY A 437 -26.30 -45.98 -13.74
CA GLY A 437 -26.33 -47.24 -12.99
C GLY A 437 -25.28 -47.32 -11.92
N SER A 438 -25.49 -46.93 -10.72
CA SER A 438 -26.12 -47.60 -9.58
C SER A 438 -25.35 -48.80 -9.00
N ARG A 439 -25.08 -48.65 -7.72
CA ARG A 439 -25.10 -49.67 -6.65
C ARG A 439 -23.82 -50.42 -6.26
N ASN A 440 -23.58 -50.22 -5.00
CA ASN A 440 -23.44 -51.19 -3.89
C ASN A 440 -22.06 -51.82 -3.66
N ASP A 441 -21.59 -51.57 -2.52
CA ASP A 441 -21.62 -52.27 -1.22
C ASP A 441 -20.41 -53.12 -0.86
N ARG A 442 -20.05 -53.01 0.41
CA ARG A 442 -19.48 -53.99 1.35
C ARG A 442 -17.98 -54.21 1.36
N ASN A 443 -17.35 -53.71 2.38
CA ASN A 443 -17.13 -54.34 3.72
C ASN A 443 -15.83 -55.11 3.92
N ARG A 444 -15.29 -54.89 5.09
CA ARG A 444 -14.45 -55.75 5.97
C ARG A 444 -12.91 -55.60 5.90
N ASN A 445 -12.47 -55.05 6.99
CA ASN A 445 -11.80 -55.69 8.15
C ASN A 445 -10.39 -56.25 7.88
N SER A 446 -9.40 -55.82 8.63
CA SER A 446 -8.95 -56.39 9.91
C SER A 446 -7.56 -55.86 10.31
N ASN A 447 -7.48 -55.39 11.55
CA ASN A 447 -6.60 -55.86 12.63
C ASN A 447 -5.10 -55.94 12.42
N SER A 448 -4.35 -55.23 13.27
CA SER A 448 -3.55 -55.78 14.40
C SER A 448 -2.72 -54.64 15.01
N GLU A 449 -2.96 -54.25 16.22
CA GLU A 449 -2.32 -54.66 17.49
C GLU A 449 -0.85 -54.31 17.60
N GLY A 450 -0.54 -53.55 18.65
CA GLY A 450 0.80 -53.32 19.14
C GLY A 450 0.86 -52.37 20.34
N ARG A 451 0.45 -52.89 21.50
CA ARG A 451 0.54 -52.35 22.86
C ARG A 451 1.94 -51.91 23.30
N ARG A 452 2.01 -50.94 24.19
CA ARG A 452 2.58 -50.91 25.57
C ARG A 452 2.55 -49.44 26.05
N SER A 453 1.74 -49.02 26.96
CA SER A 453 1.50 -49.08 28.40
C SER A 453 2.74 -48.79 29.26
N PHE A 454 2.56 -47.83 30.15
CA PHE A 454 2.88 -47.62 31.56
C PHE A 454 2.89 -46.11 31.78
N GLY A 455 2.27 -45.51 32.75
CA GLY A 455 1.65 -45.89 33.99
C GLY A 455 1.54 -44.62 34.83
N GLU A 456 0.36 -44.42 35.41
CA GLU A 456 0.02 -44.00 36.78
C GLU A 456 0.87 -42.89 37.42
N ASN A 457 0.39 -41.91 38.14
CA ASN A 457 -0.68 -41.66 39.11
C ASN A 457 -0.45 -40.23 39.60
N SER A 458 -1.34 -39.41 39.92
CA SER A 458 -2.21 -39.40 41.10
C SER A 458 -3.08 -38.13 41.16
N SER A 459 -4.29 -38.37 41.50
CA SER A 459 -5.37 -37.52 41.95
C SER A 459 -5.01 -36.50 43.02
N PHE A 460 -5.65 -35.32 42.99
CA PHE A 460 -6.28 -34.78 44.21
C PHE A 460 -7.48 -33.88 43.87
N GLU A 461 -8.64 -34.27 44.38
CA GLU A 461 -9.89 -33.53 44.44
C GLU A 461 -9.79 -32.36 45.43
N GLY A 462 -10.58 -31.34 45.18
CA GLY A 462 -10.81 -30.25 46.15
C GLY A 462 -11.93 -29.31 45.72
N ARG A 463 -13.18 -29.80 45.80
CA ARG A 463 -14.39 -28.94 45.84
C ARG A 463 -14.36 -28.03 47.03
N ARG A 464 -14.79 -26.76 46.85
CA ARG A 464 -15.67 -26.05 47.78
C ARG A 464 -16.40 -24.91 47.09
N ASN A 465 -17.70 -25.04 46.98
CA ASN A 465 -18.72 -24.01 46.82
C ASN A 465 -18.70 -23.08 48.04
N PHE A 466 -18.95 -21.79 47.80
CA PHE A 466 -19.69 -20.97 48.75
C PHE A 466 -20.53 -19.93 48.01
N GLU A 467 -21.83 -20.09 48.12
CA GLU A 467 -22.86 -19.09 47.92
C GLU A 467 -22.83 -18.08 49.08
N GLY A 468 -23.26 -16.86 48.80
CA GLY A 468 -23.57 -15.88 49.84
C GLY A 468 -23.81 -14.47 49.30
N LYS A 469 -25.04 -14.13 48.94
CA LYS A 469 -25.60 -12.77 49.08
C LYS A 469 -26.14 -12.69 50.52
N PRO A 470 -26.38 -11.51 51.20
CA PRO A 470 -27.18 -10.40 50.66
C PRO A 470 -26.82 -8.97 51.18
N SER A 471 -27.46 -8.00 50.50
CA SER A 471 -28.11 -6.76 50.95
C SER A 471 -27.50 -5.86 52.03
N GLY A 472 -27.47 -4.54 51.71
CA GLY A 472 -27.31 -3.47 52.68
C GLY A 472 -27.48 -2.10 52.05
N GLU A 473 -28.67 -1.55 52.14
CA GLU A 473 -29.07 -0.16 51.82
C GLU A 473 -28.31 0.85 52.68
N GLY A 474 -28.04 2.02 52.11
CA GLY A 474 -27.50 3.15 52.87
C GLY A 474 -27.66 4.45 52.07
N ARG A 475 -28.89 4.98 52.10
CA ARG A 475 -29.21 6.38 51.76
C ARG A 475 -28.46 7.34 52.70
N ARG A 476 -27.89 8.42 52.16
CA ARG A 476 -27.88 9.72 52.82
C ARG A 476 -27.87 10.84 51.80
N ASN A 477 -29.00 11.52 51.73
CA ASN A 477 -29.20 12.87 51.17
C ASN A 477 -28.39 13.88 52.01
N PHE A 478 -27.86 14.91 51.33
CA PHE A 478 -27.74 16.24 51.89
C PHE A 478 -28.03 17.27 50.80
N GLU A 479 -29.17 17.93 51.01
CA GLU A 479 -29.56 19.20 50.39
C GLU A 479 -28.76 20.34 51.04
N GLY A 480 -28.55 21.39 50.27
CA GLY A 480 -28.04 22.67 50.74
C GLY A 480 -27.82 23.69 49.65
N LYS A 481 -28.86 24.39 49.24
CA LYS A 481 -28.80 25.83 48.78
C LYS A 481 -29.07 26.70 50.01
N PRO A 482 -28.75 28.02 50.07
CA PRO A 482 -29.03 29.02 49.02
C PRO A 482 -28.11 30.28 48.96
N SER A 483 -28.36 31.05 47.91
CA SER A 483 -28.47 32.55 47.80
C SER A 483 -27.33 33.48 48.17
N GLY A 484 -27.06 34.44 47.29
CA GLY A 484 -26.33 35.67 47.54
C GLY A 484 -26.24 36.55 46.30
N GLU A 485 -27.21 37.43 46.12
CA GLU A 485 -27.28 38.52 45.18
C GLU A 485 -26.15 39.54 45.37
N GLY A 486 -25.72 40.18 44.30
CA GLY A 486 -24.80 41.33 44.33
C GLY A 486 -24.72 42.06 42.99
N ARG A 487 -25.77 42.82 42.67
CA ARG A 487 -25.75 43.88 41.65
C ARG A 487 -24.69 44.94 41.98
N ARG A 488 -23.97 45.43 41.03
CA ARG A 488 -23.66 46.87 40.87
C ARG A 488 -23.38 47.23 39.41
N ASN A 489 -24.29 48.03 38.86
CA ASN A 489 -24.15 48.90 37.69
C ASN A 489 -23.06 49.94 37.94
N PHE A 490 -22.35 50.30 36.90
CA PHE A 490 -21.95 51.72 36.70
C PHE A 490 -21.96 52.03 35.18
N GLU A 491 -22.84 52.93 34.87
CA GLU A 491 -22.89 53.69 33.63
C GLU A 491 -21.77 54.73 33.63
N GLY A 492 -21.31 55.10 32.45
CA GLY A 492 -20.43 56.24 32.26
C GLY A 492 -20.27 56.57 30.78
N LYS A 493 -21.07 57.47 30.34
CA LYS A 493 -21.20 58.16 29.05
C LYS A 493 -19.98 58.99 28.67
N SER A 494 -19.98 59.27 27.35
CA SER A 494 -19.62 60.50 26.62
C SER A 494 -18.19 60.50 26.03
N SER A 495 -17.88 60.96 24.87
CA SER A 495 -18.52 61.63 23.74
C SER A 495 -17.41 62.26 22.90
N PHE A 496 -17.62 62.37 21.62
CA PHE A 496 -17.10 63.39 20.67
C PHE A 496 -15.62 63.39 20.25
N GLY A 497 -15.45 63.42 18.94
CA GLY A 497 -14.33 64.06 18.29
C GLY A 497 -14.12 63.61 16.84
N SER A 498 -14.90 64.20 15.95
CA SER A 498 -14.69 64.24 14.50
C SER A 498 -13.47 65.10 14.11
N SER A 499 -12.82 64.69 13.01
CA SER A 499 -12.36 65.52 11.87
C SER A 499 -11.25 64.85 11.13
N SER A 500 -11.40 64.42 9.91
CA SER A 500 -11.34 65.12 8.62
C SER A 500 -9.92 65.49 8.14
N ARG A 501 -9.70 65.01 6.88
CA ARG A 501 -8.78 65.52 5.83
C ARG A 501 -7.31 65.16 5.96
N SER A 502 -6.66 64.71 4.98
CA SER A 502 -6.59 64.79 3.51
C SER A 502 -5.12 64.85 3.11
N ASN A 503 -4.79 64.23 1.98
CA ASN A 503 -3.68 64.50 1.05
C ASN A 503 -2.25 64.17 1.46
N SER A 504 -1.66 63.20 0.87
CA SER A 504 -0.84 63.30 -0.36
C SER A 504 -0.61 61.91 -0.91
#